data_bdc4fa3b45469360613902bf8a2e5a95
#
_entry.id   bdc4fa3b45469360613902bf8a2e5a95
#
_cell.length_a   1.000
_cell.length_b   1.000
_cell.length_c   1.000
_cell.angle_alpha   90.00
_cell.angle_beta   90.00
_cell.angle_gamma   90.00
#
_symmetry.space_group_name_H-M   'P 1'
#
loop_
_entity.id
_entity.type
_entity.pdbx_description
1 polymer ?
#
loop_
_entity_poly.entity_id
_entity_poly.type
_entity_poly.pdbx_seq_one_letter_code
_entity_poly.pdbx_strand_id
1 'polypeptide(L)'
;MKRIIEEIEESVRIHGHDGQQGLGMWLDYLVDMFDVKYIVNGTYDKHLEDKAKEDEHLFNATILWLEIVSKGIESSGWIDVFGNIYEEMYQSKGKSSMLGQFFTPEGLCTIMEKINGGISGKTGDPACGSGRTLLAAYTENKSGYYVGEDIDGISCKMCALNLMVHGARGRVICHDTIASPVYFNWGYEINEVRYPIPTPFYSLRLISNVRTDEEIVKIEITLNS
;
A
#
# COMPACT_ATOMS: atom_id res chain seq x y z
N MET A 1 -0.25 0.01 -17.50
CA MET A 1 -1.16 -0.93 -16.78
C MET A 1 -1.29 -2.26 -17.51
N LYS A 2 -1.72 -2.27 -18.78
CA LYS A 2 -2.02 -3.49 -19.55
C LYS A 2 -0.93 -4.59 -19.46
N ARG A 3 0.35 -4.25 -19.65
CA ARG A 3 1.45 -5.22 -19.53
C ARG A 3 1.59 -5.83 -18.13
N ILE A 4 1.32 -5.06 -17.07
CA ILE A 4 1.32 -5.60 -15.70
C ILE A 4 0.19 -6.63 -15.55
N ILE A 5 -1.00 -6.31 -16.06
CA ILE A 5 -2.15 -7.22 -16.01
C ILE A 5 -1.85 -8.52 -16.79
N GLU A 6 -1.22 -8.42 -17.97
CA GLU A 6 -0.81 -9.58 -18.78
C GLU A 6 0.17 -10.48 -18.01
N GLU A 7 1.16 -9.93 -17.31
CA GLU A 7 2.09 -10.70 -16.48
C GLU A 7 1.37 -11.37 -15.30
N ILE A 8 0.48 -10.66 -14.61
CA ILE A 8 -0.30 -11.23 -13.51
C ILE A 8 -1.19 -12.39 -14.01
N GLU A 9 -1.87 -12.20 -15.14
CA GLU A 9 -2.74 -13.24 -15.71
C GLU A 9 -1.94 -14.48 -16.17
N GLU A 10 -0.72 -14.30 -16.65
CA GLU A 10 0.16 -15.41 -17.02
C GLU A 10 0.63 -16.20 -15.80
N SER A 11 1.03 -15.53 -14.71
CA SER A 11 1.33 -16.17 -13.43
C SER A 11 0.15 -16.99 -12.92
N VAL A 12 -1.04 -16.39 -12.90
CA VAL A 12 -2.30 -17.07 -12.50
C VAL A 12 -2.54 -18.33 -13.32
N ARG A 13 -2.33 -18.26 -14.66
CA ARG A 13 -2.50 -19.39 -15.57
C ARG A 13 -1.53 -20.53 -15.28
N ILE A 14 -0.27 -20.21 -15.00
CA ILE A 14 0.79 -21.20 -14.71
C ILE A 14 0.50 -21.92 -13.39
N HIS A 15 0.09 -21.18 -12.36
CA HIS A 15 -0.15 -21.74 -11.03
C HIS A 15 -1.56 -22.31 -10.83
N GLY A 16 -2.43 -22.24 -11.85
CA GLY A 16 -3.77 -22.85 -11.82
C GLY A 16 -4.76 -22.15 -10.88
N HIS A 17 -4.56 -20.87 -10.63
CA HIS A 17 -5.45 -20.06 -9.79
C HIS A 17 -6.62 -19.45 -10.59
N ASP A 18 -7.65 -18.98 -9.90
CA ASP A 18 -8.74 -18.21 -10.52
C ASP A 18 -8.23 -16.79 -10.85
N GLY A 19 -8.49 -16.30 -12.05
CA GLY A 19 -8.09 -14.95 -12.49
C GLY A 19 -8.59 -13.79 -11.62
N GLN A 20 -9.55 -14.03 -10.71
CA GLN A 20 -9.99 -13.06 -9.71
C GLN A 20 -9.01 -12.90 -8.55
N GLN A 21 -8.13 -13.87 -8.35
CA GLN A 21 -7.15 -13.88 -7.27
C GLN A 21 -5.82 -13.23 -7.70
N GLY A 22 -5.62 -12.98 -8.99
CA GLY A 22 -4.34 -12.54 -9.53
C GLY A 22 -3.78 -11.28 -8.89
N LEU A 23 -4.59 -10.24 -8.73
CA LEU A 23 -4.14 -9.01 -8.04
C LEU A 23 -3.77 -9.31 -6.58
N GLY A 24 -4.59 -10.08 -5.86
CA GLY A 24 -4.30 -10.47 -4.48
C GLY A 24 -2.98 -11.23 -4.35
N MET A 25 -2.72 -12.18 -5.26
CA MET A 25 -1.44 -12.93 -5.30
C MET A 25 -0.24 -12.00 -5.51
N TRP A 26 -0.33 -11.07 -6.46
CA TRP A 26 0.74 -10.12 -6.70
C TRP A 26 0.95 -9.16 -5.52
N LEU A 27 -0.11 -8.70 -4.87
CA LEU A 27 0.00 -7.88 -3.67
C LEU A 27 0.68 -8.64 -2.51
N ASP A 28 0.36 -9.92 -2.31
CA ASP A 28 1.02 -10.77 -1.31
C ASP A 28 2.50 -11.00 -1.64
N TYR A 29 2.80 -11.23 -2.91
CA TYR A 29 4.17 -11.33 -3.41
C TYR A 29 4.98 -10.06 -3.12
N LEU A 30 4.40 -8.87 -3.35
CA LEU A 30 5.03 -7.58 -3.08
C LEU A 30 5.21 -7.33 -1.58
N VAL A 31 4.20 -7.64 -0.77
CA VAL A 31 4.28 -7.49 0.69
C VAL A 31 5.43 -8.33 1.26
N ASP A 32 5.60 -9.57 0.81
CA ASP A 32 6.73 -10.39 1.24
C ASP A 32 8.06 -9.87 0.68
N MET A 33 8.10 -9.41 -0.57
CA MET A 33 9.31 -8.86 -1.19
C MET A 33 9.87 -7.66 -0.42
N PHE A 34 8.99 -6.78 0.10
CA PHE A 34 9.38 -5.56 0.82
C PHE A 34 9.31 -5.70 2.34
N ASP A 35 9.20 -6.92 2.88
CA ASP A 35 9.18 -7.14 4.33
C ASP A 35 10.52 -6.73 4.95
N VAL A 36 10.43 -5.82 5.90
CA VAL A 36 11.59 -5.27 6.62
C VAL A 36 12.47 -6.32 7.28
N LYS A 37 11.94 -7.50 7.59
CA LYS A 37 12.71 -8.59 8.21
C LYS A 37 13.95 -8.99 7.40
N TYR A 38 13.87 -8.94 6.07
CA TYR A 38 14.99 -9.30 5.19
C TYR A 38 16.07 -8.20 5.18
N ILE A 39 15.66 -6.93 5.30
CA ILE A 39 16.59 -5.79 5.41
C ILE A 39 17.33 -5.88 6.74
N VAL A 40 16.60 -6.07 7.83
CA VAL A 40 17.17 -6.15 9.20
C VAL A 40 18.14 -7.30 9.34
N ASN A 41 17.83 -8.43 8.73
CA ASN A 41 18.67 -9.64 8.79
C ASN A 41 19.83 -9.64 7.79
N GLY A 42 19.95 -8.61 6.94
CA GLY A 42 21.01 -8.53 5.90
C GLY A 42 20.86 -9.59 4.80
N THR A 43 19.66 -10.07 4.56
CA THR A 43 19.38 -11.15 3.58
C THR A 43 18.56 -10.65 2.39
N TYR A 44 18.42 -9.33 2.23
CA TYR A 44 17.51 -8.74 1.24
C TYR A 44 17.90 -9.09 -0.20
N ASP A 45 19.18 -8.99 -0.56
CA ASP A 45 19.64 -9.30 -1.93
C ASP A 45 19.32 -10.73 -2.32
N LYS A 46 19.63 -11.69 -1.41
CA LYS A 46 19.28 -13.09 -1.63
C LYS A 46 17.77 -13.30 -1.75
N HIS A 47 16.99 -12.62 -0.91
CA HIS A 47 15.53 -12.70 -0.96
C HIS A 47 14.99 -12.23 -2.31
N LEU A 48 15.52 -11.13 -2.87
CA LEU A 48 15.13 -10.66 -4.21
C LEU A 48 15.46 -11.68 -5.30
N GLU A 49 16.63 -12.33 -5.23
CA GLU A 49 16.99 -13.41 -6.17
C GLU A 49 16.03 -14.60 -6.06
N ASP A 50 15.67 -14.99 -4.84
CA ASP A 50 14.75 -16.09 -4.59
C ASP A 50 13.34 -15.74 -5.10
N LYS A 51 12.85 -14.51 -4.90
CA LYS A 51 11.58 -14.03 -5.44
C LYS A 51 11.54 -14.04 -6.97
N ALA A 52 12.62 -13.63 -7.63
CA ALA A 52 12.71 -13.66 -9.09
C ALA A 52 12.64 -15.09 -9.66
N LYS A 53 13.12 -16.11 -8.91
CA LYS A 53 13.04 -17.53 -9.28
C LYS A 53 11.70 -18.17 -8.91
N GLU A 54 11.03 -17.66 -7.88
CA GLU A 54 9.74 -18.16 -7.42
C GLU A 54 8.65 -17.95 -8.47
N ASP A 55 8.59 -16.73 -9.02
CA ASP A 55 7.64 -16.36 -10.07
C ASP A 55 8.18 -15.23 -10.94
N GLU A 56 8.68 -15.59 -12.14
CA GLU A 56 9.25 -14.65 -13.10
C GLU A 56 8.21 -13.61 -13.56
N HIS A 57 6.95 -13.99 -13.72
CA HIS A 57 5.89 -13.10 -14.19
C HIS A 57 5.51 -12.06 -13.14
N LEU A 58 5.34 -12.46 -11.87
CA LEU A 58 5.10 -11.51 -10.79
C LEU A 58 6.31 -10.60 -10.56
N PHE A 59 7.52 -11.11 -10.76
CA PHE A 59 8.73 -10.28 -10.71
C PHE A 59 8.77 -9.26 -11.84
N ASN A 60 8.46 -9.65 -13.09
CA ASN A 60 8.35 -8.74 -14.23
C ASN A 60 7.26 -7.68 -14.01
N ALA A 61 6.09 -8.08 -13.50
CA ALA A 61 5.03 -7.15 -13.13
C ALA A 61 5.52 -6.12 -12.11
N THR A 62 6.35 -6.53 -11.14
CA THR A 62 6.93 -5.65 -10.13
C THR A 62 7.89 -4.64 -10.74
N ILE A 63 8.78 -5.05 -11.65
CA ILE A 63 9.68 -4.13 -12.35
C ILE A 63 8.89 -3.09 -13.16
N LEU A 64 7.88 -3.53 -13.91
CA LEU A 64 7.01 -2.63 -14.68
C LEU A 64 6.27 -1.64 -13.76
N TRP A 65 5.80 -2.10 -12.60
CA TRP A 65 5.16 -1.24 -11.61
C TRP A 65 6.11 -0.16 -11.11
N LEU A 66 7.33 -0.52 -10.70
CA LEU A 66 8.31 0.45 -10.21
C LEU A 66 8.68 1.49 -11.28
N GLU A 67 8.80 1.09 -12.56
CA GLU A 67 9.02 2.02 -13.67
C GLU A 67 7.85 3.02 -13.83
N ILE A 68 6.61 2.53 -13.76
CA ILE A 68 5.43 3.39 -13.89
C ILE A 68 5.32 4.35 -12.71
N VAL A 69 5.56 3.87 -11.49
CA VAL A 69 5.53 4.70 -10.29
C VAL A 69 6.60 5.79 -10.35
N SER A 70 7.83 5.45 -10.72
CA SER A 70 8.91 6.45 -10.87
C SER A 70 8.53 7.57 -11.83
N LYS A 71 8.02 7.21 -13.01
CA LYS A 71 7.56 8.18 -14.01
C LYS A 71 6.36 9.00 -13.53
N GLY A 72 5.43 8.37 -12.83
CA GLY A 72 4.26 9.03 -12.24
C GLY A 72 4.65 10.05 -11.18
N ILE A 73 5.54 9.69 -10.27
CA ILE A 73 6.06 10.60 -9.24
C ILE A 73 6.77 11.81 -9.89
N GLU A 74 7.60 11.58 -10.89
CA GLU A 74 8.31 12.65 -11.62
C GLU A 74 7.34 13.62 -12.33
N SER A 75 6.25 13.11 -12.90
CA SER A 75 5.32 13.90 -13.72
C SER A 75 4.23 14.62 -12.94
N SER A 76 3.67 13.98 -11.92
CA SER A 76 2.48 14.45 -11.19
C SER A 76 2.64 14.47 -9.67
N GLY A 77 3.77 14.04 -9.14
CA GLY A 77 4.04 13.96 -7.70
C GLY A 77 3.55 12.66 -7.07
N TRP A 78 2.55 12.00 -7.64
CA TRP A 78 2.03 10.71 -7.19
C TRP A 78 1.27 9.98 -8.29
N ILE A 79 1.07 8.69 -8.11
CA ILE A 79 0.26 7.84 -8.99
C ILE A 79 -0.28 6.63 -8.21
N ASP A 80 -1.54 6.29 -8.41
CA ASP A 80 -2.16 5.08 -7.87
C ASP A 80 -2.21 3.98 -8.95
N VAL A 81 -1.12 3.21 -9.06
CA VAL A 81 -1.05 2.12 -10.04
C VAL A 81 -1.98 0.98 -9.66
N PHE A 82 -2.07 0.63 -8.38
CA PHE A 82 -2.89 -0.50 -7.93
C PHE A 82 -4.38 -0.23 -8.08
N GLY A 83 -4.86 0.95 -7.70
CA GLY A 83 -6.25 1.33 -7.89
C GLY A 83 -6.63 1.35 -9.36
N ASN A 84 -5.75 1.85 -10.24
CA ASN A 84 -5.99 1.84 -11.68
C ASN A 84 -6.04 0.41 -12.25
N ILE A 85 -5.16 -0.50 -11.81
CA ILE A 85 -5.21 -1.93 -12.18
C ILE A 85 -6.48 -2.58 -11.64
N TYR A 86 -6.84 -2.32 -10.39
CA TYR A 86 -8.06 -2.84 -9.79
C TYR A 86 -9.29 -2.43 -10.58
N GLU A 87 -9.42 -1.16 -10.92
CA GLU A 87 -10.52 -0.65 -11.74
C GLU A 87 -10.54 -1.31 -13.12
N GLU A 88 -9.40 -1.47 -13.81
CA GLU A 88 -9.31 -2.10 -15.12
C GLU A 88 -9.69 -3.59 -15.07
N MET A 89 -9.20 -4.35 -14.09
CA MET A 89 -9.44 -5.79 -13.97
C MET A 89 -10.88 -6.14 -13.56
N TYR A 90 -11.51 -5.32 -12.72
CA TYR A 90 -12.81 -5.65 -12.11
C TYR A 90 -13.98 -4.90 -12.74
N GLN A 91 -13.79 -3.67 -13.24
CA GLN A 91 -14.85 -2.91 -13.92
C GLN A 91 -15.19 -3.50 -15.29
N SER A 92 -14.20 -3.95 -16.06
CA SER A 92 -14.40 -4.56 -17.36
C SER A 92 -15.24 -5.84 -17.31
N LYS A 93 -15.32 -6.49 -16.15
CA LYS A 93 -16.06 -7.76 -15.94
C LYS A 93 -17.47 -7.54 -15.37
N GLY A 94 -17.98 -6.31 -15.29
CA GLY A 94 -19.30 -5.99 -14.75
C GLY A 94 -19.47 -6.30 -13.26
N LYS A 95 -18.37 -6.54 -12.54
CA LYS A 95 -18.36 -7.00 -11.14
C LYS A 95 -18.13 -5.87 -10.13
N SER A 96 -17.71 -4.68 -10.55
CA SER A 96 -17.50 -3.55 -9.65
C SER A 96 -18.80 -3.11 -8.95
N SER A 97 -19.95 -3.32 -9.60
CA SER A 97 -21.25 -3.06 -8.99
C SER A 97 -21.63 -4.02 -7.86
N MET A 98 -21.01 -5.20 -7.79
CA MET A 98 -21.27 -6.17 -6.72
C MET A 98 -20.52 -5.89 -5.43
N LEU A 99 -19.34 -5.23 -5.50
CA LEU A 99 -18.55 -4.90 -4.31
C LEU A 99 -18.77 -3.47 -3.82
N GLY A 100 -19.43 -2.60 -4.61
CA GLY A 100 -19.72 -1.22 -4.23
C GLY A 100 -18.49 -0.35 -3.95
N GLN A 101 -17.30 -0.81 -4.31
CA GLN A 101 -16.05 -0.10 -4.06
C GLN A 101 -15.75 0.82 -5.24
N PHE A 102 -15.72 2.11 -4.97
CA PHE A 102 -15.31 3.15 -5.91
C PHE A 102 -14.18 3.95 -5.30
N PHE A 103 -13.04 4.00 -5.97
CA PHE A 103 -11.95 4.86 -5.54
C PHE A 103 -12.25 6.31 -5.89
N THR A 104 -11.91 7.22 -4.98
CA THR A 104 -12.07 8.66 -5.22
C THR A 104 -11.25 9.08 -6.44
N PRO A 105 -11.85 9.79 -7.42
CA PRO A 105 -11.11 10.27 -8.59
C PRO A 105 -9.90 11.13 -8.21
N GLU A 106 -8.78 10.93 -8.88
CA GLU A 106 -7.49 11.60 -8.57
C GLU A 106 -7.62 13.12 -8.51
N GLY A 107 -8.36 13.72 -9.46
CA GLY A 107 -8.62 15.15 -9.47
C GLY A 107 -9.37 15.64 -8.24
N LEU A 108 -10.29 14.84 -7.71
CA LEU A 108 -11.03 15.17 -6.48
C LEU A 108 -10.12 15.07 -5.25
N CYS A 109 -9.28 14.04 -5.16
CA CYS A 109 -8.28 13.93 -4.09
C CYS A 109 -7.38 15.17 -4.02
N THR A 110 -6.89 15.63 -5.17
CA THR A 110 -6.05 16.84 -5.27
C THR A 110 -6.80 18.10 -4.83
N ILE A 111 -8.10 18.23 -5.18
CA ILE A 111 -8.90 19.37 -4.76
C ILE A 111 -9.16 19.34 -3.24
N MET A 112 -9.51 18.18 -2.70
CA MET A 112 -9.75 17.99 -1.26
C MET A 112 -8.51 18.38 -0.46
N GLU A 113 -7.32 17.98 -0.89
CA GLU A 113 -6.09 18.31 -0.20
C GLU A 113 -5.76 19.81 -0.25
N LYS A 114 -5.97 20.46 -1.38
CA LYS A 114 -5.80 21.92 -1.49
C LYS A 114 -6.77 22.70 -0.58
N ILE A 115 -7.99 22.19 -0.38
CA ILE A 115 -8.96 22.78 0.55
C ILE A 115 -8.49 22.59 1.99
N ASN A 116 -7.93 21.44 2.33
CA ASN A 116 -7.42 21.14 3.67
C ASN A 116 -6.15 21.93 4.03
N GLY A 117 -5.48 22.55 3.05
CA GLY A 117 -4.40 23.50 3.28
C GLY A 117 -3.09 22.90 3.78
N GLY A 118 -2.80 21.66 3.44
CA GLY A 118 -1.54 21.00 3.82
C GLY A 118 -1.44 20.77 5.34
N ILE A 119 -2.25 19.86 5.86
CA ILE A 119 -2.30 19.55 7.30
C ILE A 119 -0.91 19.13 7.78
N SER A 120 -0.38 19.81 8.79
CA SER A 120 0.86 19.41 9.44
C SER A 120 0.58 18.30 10.46
N GLY A 121 1.42 17.26 10.47
CA GLY A 121 1.35 16.19 11.46
C GLY A 121 0.79 14.88 10.92
N LYS A 122 -0.26 14.37 11.56
CA LYS A 122 -0.86 13.08 11.24
C LYS A 122 -2.13 13.25 10.40
N THR A 123 -2.20 12.56 9.26
CA THR A 123 -3.36 12.56 8.37
C THR A 123 -3.95 11.15 8.32
N GLY A 124 -5.26 11.02 8.53
CA GLY A 124 -5.95 9.74 8.52
C GLY A 124 -7.07 9.67 7.48
N ASP A 125 -7.29 8.48 6.92
CA ASP A 125 -8.43 8.14 6.08
C ASP A 125 -9.04 6.82 6.56
N PRO A 126 -10.25 6.83 7.16
CA PRO A 126 -10.90 5.65 7.75
C PRO A 126 -11.58 4.72 6.72
N ALA A 127 -11.47 5.02 5.43
CA ALA A 127 -11.97 4.20 4.31
C ALA A 127 -11.02 4.38 3.12
N CYS A 128 -9.74 4.08 3.34
CA CYS A 128 -8.64 4.54 2.49
C CYS A 128 -8.62 3.93 1.07
N GLY A 129 -9.28 2.80 0.84
CA GLY A 129 -9.22 2.12 -0.45
C GLY A 129 -7.78 1.85 -0.86
N SER A 130 -7.40 2.24 -2.07
CA SER A 130 -6.01 2.15 -2.55
C SER A 130 -5.07 3.24 -2.01
N GLY A 131 -5.59 4.20 -1.22
CA GLY A 131 -4.80 5.27 -0.60
C GLY A 131 -4.67 6.56 -1.41
N ARG A 132 -5.53 6.82 -2.41
CA ARG A 132 -5.44 8.01 -3.28
C ARG A 132 -5.49 9.32 -2.51
N THR A 133 -6.36 9.44 -1.51
CA THR A 133 -6.48 10.60 -0.64
C THR A 133 -5.21 10.85 0.16
N LEU A 134 -4.63 9.78 0.72
CA LEU A 134 -3.38 9.85 1.48
C LEU A 134 -2.17 10.16 0.59
N LEU A 135 -2.13 9.65 -0.65
CA LEU A 135 -1.09 10.00 -1.63
C LEU A 135 -1.15 11.48 -2.01
N ALA A 136 -2.35 12.03 -2.25
CA ALA A 136 -2.53 13.45 -2.51
C ALA A 136 -2.06 14.29 -1.32
N ALA A 137 -2.44 13.91 -0.09
CA ALA A 137 -1.98 14.58 1.13
C ALA A 137 -0.45 14.52 1.30
N TYR A 138 0.17 13.38 0.95
CA TYR A 138 1.62 13.22 1.00
C TYR A 138 2.35 14.17 0.04
N THR A 139 1.79 14.52 -1.12
CA THR A 139 2.43 15.48 -2.02
C THR A 139 2.55 16.88 -1.43
N GLU A 140 1.59 17.29 -0.64
CA GLU A 140 1.59 18.60 0.03
C GLU A 140 2.45 18.61 1.31
N ASN A 141 2.58 17.47 2.00
CA ASN A 141 3.38 17.36 3.22
C ASN A 141 4.22 16.08 3.26
N LYS A 142 5.42 16.10 2.67
CA LYS A 142 6.37 14.98 2.63
C LYS A 142 6.85 14.50 4.00
N SER A 143 6.72 15.30 5.04
CA SER A 143 7.14 14.98 6.42
C SER A 143 6.01 14.44 7.31
N GLY A 144 4.78 14.36 6.79
CA GLY A 144 3.61 13.87 7.52
C GLY A 144 3.69 12.40 7.90
N TYR A 145 2.78 11.98 8.78
CA TYR A 145 2.53 10.59 9.13
C TYR A 145 1.12 10.20 8.66
N TYR A 146 1.01 9.13 7.88
CA TYR A 146 -0.22 8.77 7.16
C TYR A 146 -0.84 7.50 7.73
N VAL A 147 -2.14 7.56 8.05
CA VAL A 147 -2.89 6.43 8.59
C VAL A 147 -4.03 6.09 7.66
N GLY A 148 -3.98 4.92 7.06
CA GLY A 148 -5.07 4.36 6.29
C GLY A 148 -5.79 3.28 7.08
N GLU A 149 -7.11 3.25 6.99
CA GLU A 149 -7.93 2.19 7.56
C GLU A 149 -8.93 1.73 6.50
N ASP A 150 -9.16 0.44 6.39
CA ASP A 150 -10.16 -0.13 5.49
C ASP A 150 -10.59 -1.51 5.98
N ILE A 151 -11.80 -1.92 5.67
CA ILE A 151 -12.31 -3.26 5.99
C ILE A 151 -11.82 -4.31 4.98
N ASP A 152 -11.50 -3.89 3.75
CA ASP A 152 -11.05 -4.79 2.71
C ASP A 152 -9.54 -4.98 2.72
N GLY A 153 -9.10 -6.24 2.89
CA GLY A 153 -7.69 -6.57 2.95
C GLY A 153 -6.90 -6.30 1.67
N ILE A 154 -7.54 -6.33 0.50
CA ILE A 154 -6.92 -5.97 -0.79
C ILE A 154 -6.66 -4.46 -0.82
N SER A 155 -7.63 -3.66 -0.43
CA SER A 155 -7.51 -2.21 -0.29
C SER A 155 -6.36 -1.84 0.66
N CYS A 156 -6.29 -2.47 1.83
CA CYS A 156 -5.21 -2.24 2.79
C CYS A 156 -3.82 -2.55 2.21
N LYS A 157 -3.66 -3.65 1.48
CA LYS A 157 -2.39 -3.98 0.82
C LYS A 157 -2.04 -2.96 -0.26
N MET A 158 -3.00 -2.57 -1.12
CA MET A 158 -2.79 -1.54 -2.14
C MET A 158 -2.37 -0.21 -1.52
N CYS A 159 -3.08 0.25 -0.48
CA CYS A 159 -2.76 1.48 0.23
C CYS A 159 -1.35 1.44 0.84
N ALA A 160 -1.00 0.35 1.54
CA ALA A 160 0.30 0.20 2.19
C ALA A 160 1.45 0.23 1.17
N LEU A 161 1.34 -0.52 0.07
CA LEU A 161 2.34 -0.56 -1.00
C LEU A 161 2.45 0.78 -1.75
N ASN A 162 1.33 1.45 -2.01
CA ASN A 162 1.31 2.77 -2.60
C ASN A 162 2.03 3.80 -1.72
N LEU A 163 1.69 3.88 -0.44
CA LEU A 163 2.36 4.79 0.50
C LEU A 163 3.85 4.45 0.63
N MET A 164 4.20 3.16 0.72
CA MET A 164 5.57 2.69 0.83
C MET A 164 6.43 3.18 -0.35
N VAL A 165 6.02 2.92 -1.58
CA VAL A 165 6.81 3.20 -2.78
C VAL A 165 6.92 4.71 -3.08
N HIS A 166 5.98 5.52 -2.58
CA HIS A 166 6.08 6.98 -2.63
C HIS A 166 6.98 7.56 -1.54
N GLY A 167 7.45 6.76 -0.58
CA GLY A 167 8.30 7.20 0.51
C GLY A 167 7.53 7.80 1.69
N ALA A 168 6.22 7.67 1.73
CA ALA A 168 5.40 8.10 2.84
C ALA A 168 5.68 7.24 4.08
N ARG A 169 5.64 7.86 5.27
CA ARG A 169 5.70 7.14 6.54
C ARG A 169 4.31 7.00 7.12
N GLY A 170 4.01 5.85 7.70
CA GLY A 170 2.68 5.69 8.23
C GLY A 170 2.32 4.27 8.62
N ARG A 171 1.01 4.07 8.67
CA ARG A 171 0.41 2.78 9.02
C ARG A 171 -0.86 2.58 8.19
N VAL A 172 -1.11 1.33 7.80
CA VAL A 172 -2.41 0.93 7.27
C VAL A 172 -2.95 -0.21 8.12
N ILE A 173 -4.22 -0.13 8.50
CA ILE A 173 -4.89 -1.07 9.39
C ILE A 173 -6.11 -1.64 8.67
N CYS A 174 -6.22 -2.97 8.64
CA CYS A 174 -7.37 -3.66 8.08
C CYS A 174 -8.37 -3.96 9.20
N HIS A 175 -9.44 -3.20 9.26
CA HIS A 175 -10.52 -3.40 10.23
C HIS A 175 -11.81 -2.68 9.85
N ASP A 176 -12.90 -3.02 10.54
CA ASP A 176 -14.16 -2.28 10.44
C ASP A 176 -14.10 -1.05 11.35
N THR A 177 -13.91 0.13 10.76
CA THR A 177 -13.81 1.42 11.47
C THR A 177 -15.11 1.84 12.16
N ILE A 178 -16.25 1.25 11.78
CA ILE A 178 -17.57 1.58 12.33
C ILE A 178 -17.93 0.67 13.49
N ALA A 179 -17.60 -0.62 13.40
CA ALA A 179 -18.13 -1.63 14.32
C ALA A 179 -17.48 -1.65 15.70
N SER A 180 -16.27 -1.24 15.89
CA SER A 180 -15.63 -0.99 17.19
C SER A 180 -14.11 -0.79 17.11
N PRO A 181 -13.54 0.12 17.88
CA PRO A 181 -12.10 0.30 17.96
C PRO A 181 -11.36 -0.82 18.72
N VAL A 182 -12.01 -1.86 19.17
CA VAL A 182 -11.43 -2.86 20.09
C VAL A 182 -11.11 -4.20 19.43
N TYR A 183 -11.60 -4.48 18.21
CA TYR A 183 -11.38 -5.77 17.59
C TYR A 183 -10.06 -5.82 16.80
N PHE A 184 -9.33 -6.90 17.05
CA PHE A 184 -8.05 -7.23 16.48
C PHE A 184 -8.07 -7.27 14.98
N ASN A 185 -7.07 -6.64 14.42
CA ASN A 185 -6.87 -6.57 13.01
C ASN A 185 -5.38 -6.75 12.73
N TRP A 186 -5.07 -6.89 11.49
CA TRP A 186 -3.72 -6.86 11.00
C TRP A 186 -3.48 -5.56 10.25
N GLY A 187 -2.25 -5.23 9.98
CA GLY A 187 -1.91 -4.04 9.22
C GLY A 187 -0.44 -3.99 8.89
N TYR A 188 -0.02 -2.84 8.40
CA TYR A 188 1.36 -2.59 8.01
C TYR A 188 1.87 -1.30 8.62
N GLU A 189 3.07 -1.31 9.19
CA GLU A 189 3.89 -0.12 9.37
C GLU A 189 4.74 0.10 8.13
N ILE A 190 4.86 1.36 7.71
CA ILE A 190 5.35 1.77 6.41
C ILE A 190 6.56 2.67 6.61
N ASN A 191 7.72 2.28 6.05
CA ASN A 191 8.95 3.06 6.06
C ASN A 191 9.40 3.53 7.45
N GLU A 192 9.09 2.74 8.50
CA GLU A 192 9.44 3.05 9.90
C GLU A 192 10.87 2.65 10.29
N VAL A 193 11.60 2.00 9.41
CA VAL A 193 12.96 1.53 9.72
C VAL A 193 13.93 2.71 9.80
N ARG A 194 14.32 3.04 11.02
CA ARG A 194 15.37 4.03 11.32
C ARG A 194 16.74 3.35 11.36
N TYR A 195 17.23 2.89 10.22
CA TYR A 195 18.63 2.48 10.12
C TYR A 195 19.48 3.60 9.52
N PRO A 196 20.75 3.70 9.86
CA PRO A 196 21.70 4.63 9.24
C PRO A 196 22.07 4.15 7.81
N ILE A 197 21.07 3.83 7.01
CA ILE A 197 21.26 3.45 5.61
C ILE A 197 21.04 4.69 4.78
N PRO A 198 22.00 5.11 3.91
CA PRO A 198 21.98 6.39 3.22
C PRO A 198 20.92 6.51 2.10
N THR A 199 20.09 5.51 1.90
CA THR A 199 18.99 5.53 0.90
C THR A 199 17.66 5.27 1.60
N PRO A 200 16.55 5.89 1.16
CA PRO A 200 15.23 5.53 1.65
C PRO A 200 14.96 4.08 1.23
N PHE A 201 15.13 3.15 2.16
CA PHE A 201 14.66 1.79 1.95
C PHE A 201 13.14 1.80 2.06
N TYR A 202 12.48 1.40 0.99
CA TYR A 202 11.06 1.10 1.01
C TYR A 202 10.85 -0.20 1.77
N SER A 203 10.04 -0.16 2.81
CA SER A 203 9.84 -1.31 3.68
C SER A 203 8.44 -1.37 4.27
N LEU A 204 7.95 -2.58 4.41
CA LEU A 204 6.72 -2.90 5.12
C LEU A 204 7.04 -3.79 6.31
N ARG A 205 6.33 -3.59 7.42
CA ARG A 205 6.32 -4.50 8.56
C ARG A 205 4.89 -4.92 8.84
N LEU A 206 4.59 -6.20 8.68
CA LEU A 206 3.31 -6.75 9.10
C LEU A 206 3.16 -6.61 10.62
N ILE A 207 2.06 -6.04 11.05
CA ILE A 207 1.66 -5.92 12.44
C ILE A 207 0.36 -6.68 12.67
N SER A 208 0.34 -7.50 13.70
CA SER A 208 -0.85 -8.21 14.15
C SER A 208 -1.26 -7.68 15.53
N ASN A 209 -2.54 -7.74 15.82
CA ASN A 209 -3.10 -7.26 17.10
C ASN A 209 -2.90 -5.75 17.30
N VAL A 210 -3.13 -4.97 16.25
CA VAL A 210 -3.04 -3.51 16.32
C VAL A 210 -4.21 -3.01 17.16
N ARG A 211 -3.88 -2.42 18.31
CA ARG A 211 -4.83 -1.67 19.11
C ARG A 211 -4.97 -0.26 18.53
N THR A 212 -6.15 0.29 18.63
CA THR A 212 -6.47 1.60 18.10
C THR A 212 -5.65 2.73 18.73
N ASP A 213 -5.65 3.89 18.09
CA ASP A 213 -4.84 5.06 18.42
C ASP A 213 -4.79 5.48 19.91
N GLU A 214 -5.82 5.20 20.71
CA GLU A 214 -5.83 5.56 22.13
C GLU A 214 -4.75 4.83 22.98
N GLU A 215 -4.35 3.61 22.58
CA GLU A 215 -3.28 2.90 23.28
C GLU A 215 -1.89 3.25 22.77
N ILE A 216 -1.78 3.68 21.50
CA ILE A 216 -0.52 4.15 20.94
C ILE A 216 -0.09 5.45 21.59
N VAL A 217 -1.00 6.37 21.79
CA VAL A 217 -0.76 7.62 22.54
C VAL A 217 -0.29 7.33 23.98
N LYS A 218 -0.84 6.31 24.63
CA LYS A 218 -0.41 5.88 25.98
C LYS A 218 1.01 5.29 25.99
N ILE A 219 1.36 4.50 24.97
CA ILE A 219 2.71 3.90 24.85
C ILE A 219 3.76 4.99 24.59
N GLU A 220 3.49 5.94 23.70
CA GLU A 220 4.40 7.07 23.44
C GLU A 220 4.59 7.97 24.68
N ILE A 221 3.54 8.20 25.45
CA ILE A 221 3.64 8.96 26.71
C ILE A 221 4.46 8.19 27.75
N THR A 222 4.33 6.86 27.80
CA THR A 222 5.05 6.02 28.77
C THR A 222 6.53 5.84 28.41
N LEU A 223 6.91 5.91 27.12
CA LEU A 223 8.28 5.82 26.67
C LEU A 223 9.06 7.15 26.78
N ASN A 224 8.34 8.27 26.94
CA ASN A 224 8.92 9.61 27.10
C ASN A 224 8.85 10.14 28.55
N SER A 225 8.37 9.34 29.49
CA SER A 225 8.36 9.59 30.95
C SER A 225 9.40 8.73 31.65
#